data_02cc4bff6139b06b5d86069c69253132
#
_entry.id   02cc4bff6139b06b5d86069c69253132
#
_cell.length_a   1.000
_cell.length_b   1.000
_cell.length_c   1.000
_cell.angle_alpha   90.00
_cell.angle_beta   90.00
_cell.angle_gamma   90.00
#
_symmetry.space_group_name_H-M   'P 1'
#
loop_
_entity.id
_entity.type
_entity.pdbx_description
1 polymer ?
#
loop_
_entity_poly.entity_id
_entity_poly.type
_entity_poly.pdbx_seq_one_letter_code
_entity_poly.pdbx_strand_id
1 'polypeptide(L)' 'PIAMLVQVASQYSSNIYLESEAKKVNAKSIMGMMSLGLDAGESVTVSVEGEDEEEAMKSIEAYLSNRK' A
#
# COMPACT_ATOMS: atom_id res chain seq x y z
N PRO A 1 -6.74 -3.35 -8.42
CA PRO A 1 -5.45 -3.58 -9.09
C PRO A 1 -4.30 -2.85 -8.40
N ILE A 2 -3.13 -3.41 -8.50
CA ILE A 2 -1.94 -2.87 -7.85
C ILE A 2 -1.63 -1.45 -8.36
N ALA A 3 -1.82 -1.21 -9.64
CA ALA A 3 -1.53 0.11 -10.21
C ALA A 3 -2.37 1.21 -9.55
N MET A 4 -3.62 0.92 -9.23
CA MET A 4 -4.46 1.89 -8.55
C MET A 4 -3.97 2.16 -7.14
N LEU A 5 -3.53 1.13 -6.45
CA LEU A 5 -2.99 1.29 -5.10
C LEU A 5 -1.74 2.16 -5.13
N VAL A 6 -0.87 1.97 -6.11
CA VAL A 6 0.31 2.81 -6.28
C VAL A 6 -0.10 4.26 -6.51
N GLN A 7 -1.12 4.49 -7.33
CA GLN A 7 -1.59 5.85 -7.56
C GLN A 7 -2.12 6.50 -6.30
N VAL A 8 -2.89 5.75 -5.51
CA VAL A 8 -3.39 6.27 -4.24
C VAL A 8 -2.23 6.64 -3.32
N ALA A 9 -1.26 5.74 -3.19
CA ALA A 9 -0.12 5.98 -2.32
C ALA A 9 0.70 7.18 -2.79
N SER A 10 0.80 7.37 -4.09
CA SER A 10 1.61 8.46 -4.67
C SER A 10 1.03 9.84 -4.43
N GLN A 11 -0.23 9.94 -4.04
CA GLN A 11 -0.86 11.21 -3.75
C GLN A 11 -0.37 11.84 -2.44
N TYR A 12 0.26 11.05 -1.61
CA TYR A 12 0.69 11.50 -0.30
C TYR A 12 2.20 11.66 -0.23
N SER A 13 2.65 12.58 0.62
CA SER A 13 4.08 12.79 0.80
C SER A 13 4.70 11.80 1.79
N SER A 14 3.87 11.14 2.57
CA SER A 14 4.35 10.15 3.54
C SER A 14 5.00 8.95 2.86
N ASN A 15 5.91 8.31 3.57
CA ASN A 15 6.47 7.04 3.13
C ASN A 15 5.47 5.94 3.45
N ILE A 16 5.11 5.16 2.46
CA ILE A 16 4.11 4.10 2.61
C ILE A 16 4.73 2.77 2.19
N TYR A 17 4.64 1.79 3.07
CA TYR A 17 5.17 0.46 2.81
C TYR A 17 4.11 -0.59 3.03
N LEU A 18 4.14 -1.61 2.20
CA LEU A 18 3.31 -2.79 2.38
C LEU A 18 4.23 -3.97 2.68
N GLU A 19 3.88 -4.72 3.70
CA GLU A 19 4.69 -5.84 4.13
C GLU A 19 3.85 -7.12 4.19
N SER A 20 4.31 -8.15 3.51
CA SER A 20 3.75 -9.48 3.63
C SER A 20 4.77 -10.34 4.38
N GLU A 21 4.51 -11.65 4.51
CA GLU A 21 5.35 -12.53 5.32
C GLU A 21 6.84 -12.42 5.05
N ALA A 22 7.22 -12.29 3.80
CA ALA A 22 8.63 -12.35 3.43
C ALA A 22 9.16 -11.08 2.80
N LYS A 23 8.29 -10.12 2.49
CA LYS A 23 8.71 -8.93 1.75
C LYS A 23 8.11 -7.66 2.30
N LYS A 24 8.89 -6.61 2.21
CA LYS A 24 8.44 -5.26 2.52
C LYS A 24 8.77 -4.40 1.31
N VAL A 25 7.76 -3.75 0.74
CA VAL A 25 7.94 -2.97 -0.47
C VAL A 25 7.37 -1.58 -0.31
N ASN A 26 7.91 -0.64 -1.08
CA ASN A 26 7.42 0.73 -1.11
C ASN A 26 6.13 0.78 -1.94
N ALA A 27 5.04 1.24 -1.33
CA ALA A 27 3.75 1.28 -2.01
C ALA A 27 3.73 2.23 -3.19
N LYS A 28 4.68 3.14 -3.28
CA LYS A 28 4.78 4.07 -4.40
C LYS A 28 5.56 3.50 -5.57
N SER A 29 6.14 2.32 -5.40
CA SER A 29 6.90 1.67 -6.46
C SER A 29 6.07 0.57 -7.10
N ILE A 30 5.69 0.78 -8.36
CA ILE A 30 4.86 -0.21 -9.04
C ILE A 30 5.60 -1.53 -9.23
N MET A 31 6.89 -1.48 -9.49
CA MET A 31 7.68 -2.70 -9.65
C MET A 31 7.75 -3.48 -8.33
N GLY A 32 7.96 -2.77 -7.22
CA GLY A 32 7.97 -3.40 -5.92
C GLY A 32 6.63 -4.01 -5.57
N MET A 33 5.55 -3.27 -5.85
CA MET A 33 4.21 -3.74 -5.56
C MET A 33 3.85 -4.97 -6.39
N MET A 34 4.26 -5.00 -7.64
CA MET A 34 4.02 -6.16 -8.48
C MET A 34 4.78 -7.39 -7.98
N SER A 35 5.99 -7.19 -7.47
CA SER A 35 6.77 -8.31 -6.96
C SER A 35 6.21 -8.83 -5.64
N LEU A 36 5.44 -8.03 -4.93
CA LEU A 36 4.80 -8.45 -3.69
C LEU A 36 3.74 -9.54 -3.94
N GLY A 37 3.04 -9.43 -5.07
CA GLY A 37 2.09 -10.47 -5.47
C GLY A 37 0.95 -10.65 -4.50
N LEU A 38 0.22 -9.60 -4.20
CA LEU A 38 -0.91 -9.68 -3.29
C LEU A 38 -2.04 -10.53 -3.84
N ASP A 39 -2.34 -11.62 -3.18
CA ASP A 39 -3.45 -12.47 -3.53
C ASP A 39 -4.61 -12.25 -2.57
N ALA A 40 -5.81 -12.63 -3.01
CA ALA A 40 -6.98 -12.53 -2.15
C ALA A 40 -6.80 -13.36 -0.89
N GLY A 41 -7.11 -12.77 0.25
CA GLY A 41 -6.99 -13.47 1.52
C GLY A 41 -5.63 -13.37 2.18
N GLU A 42 -4.66 -12.78 1.50
CA GLU A 42 -3.34 -12.63 2.08
C GLU A 42 -3.30 -11.47 3.07
N SER A 43 -2.62 -11.67 4.19
CA SER A 43 -2.47 -10.63 5.19
C SER A 43 -1.34 -9.68 4.81
N VAL A 44 -1.62 -8.39 4.93
CA VAL A 44 -0.65 -7.36 4.60
C VAL A 44 -0.61 -6.33 5.72
N THR A 45 0.58 -5.95 6.10
CA THR A 45 0.79 -4.87 7.06
C THR A 45 1.11 -3.59 6.31
N VAL A 46 0.40 -2.53 6.65
CA VAL A 46 0.62 -1.22 6.04
C VAL A 46 1.36 -0.34 7.03
N SER A 47 2.47 0.23 6.62
CA SER A 47 3.25 1.16 7.42
C SER A 47 3.29 2.50 6.73
N VAL A 48 2.92 3.56 7.44
CA VAL A 48 2.89 4.91 6.88
C VAL A 48 3.61 5.84 7.85
N GLU A 49 4.49 6.68 7.30
CA GLU A 49 5.24 7.63 8.11
C GLU A 49 5.42 8.95 7.37
N GLY A 50 5.00 10.05 7.98
CA GLY A 50 5.13 11.36 7.36
C GLY A 50 4.07 12.33 7.86
N GLU A 51 4.05 13.53 7.27
CA GLU A 51 3.14 14.58 7.70
C GLU A 51 1.67 14.23 7.48
N ASP A 52 1.36 13.57 6.39
CA ASP A 52 -0.01 13.18 6.06
C ASP A 52 -0.28 11.71 6.30
N GLU A 53 0.44 11.12 7.26
CA GLU A 53 0.34 9.69 7.48
C GLU A 53 -1.06 9.22 7.87
N GLU A 54 -1.80 10.02 8.62
CA GLU A 54 -3.15 9.63 9.01
C GLU A 54 -4.09 9.55 7.82
N GLU A 55 -4.03 10.57 6.96
CA GLU A 55 -4.86 10.57 5.76
C GLU A 55 -4.46 9.47 4.80
N ALA A 56 -3.14 9.28 4.64
CA ALA A 56 -2.64 8.23 3.77
C ALA A 56 -3.09 6.87 4.25
N MET A 57 -2.98 6.61 5.55
CA MET A 57 -3.40 5.33 6.11
C MET A 57 -4.88 5.09 5.88
N LYS A 58 -5.71 6.11 6.09
CA LYS A 58 -7.15 5.96 5.86
C LYS A 58 -7.46 5.64 4.42
N SER A 59 -6.80 6.30 3.49
CA SER A 59 -7.03 6.06 2.08
C SER A 59 -6.60 4.65 1.67
N ILE A 60 -5.45 4.22 2.14
CA ILE A 60 -4.96 2.88 1.82
C ILE A 60 -5.87 1.82 2.41
N GLU A 61 -6.28 1.99 3.66
CA GLU A 61 -7.19 1.04 4.31
C GLU A 61 -8.53 0.98 3.60
N ALA A 62 -9.06 2.13 3.20
CA ALA A 62 -10.32 2.17 2.49
C ALA A 62 -10.21 1.44 1.16
N TYR A 63 -9.12 1.65 0.45
CA TYR A 63 -8.89 0.97 -0.81
C TYR A 63 -8.85 -0.54 -0.63
N LEU A 64 -8.08 -1.00 0.35
CA LEU A 64 -7.93 -2.43 0.59
C LEU A 64 -9.22 -3.08 1.08
N SER A 65 -10.01 -2.35 1.87
CA SER A 65 -11.27 -2.86 2.38
C SER A 65 -12.35 -2.96 1.32
N ASN A 66 -12.29 -2.09 0.31
CA ASN A 66 -13.33 -1.99 -0.70
C ASN A 66 -13.00 -2.70 -2.01
N ARG A 67 -11.83 -3.27 -2.11
CA ARG A 67 -11.48 -4.00 -3.32
C ARG A 67 -12.27 -5.29 -3.40
N LYS A 68 -12.74 -5.60 -4.57
CA LYS A 68 -13.49 -6.83 -4.77
C LYS A 68 -13.21 -7.39 -6.14
#